data_19c12ee4712c6cc3e8c9b2fa33f78e74
#
_entry.id   19c12ee4712c6cc3e8c9b2fa33f78e74
#
_cell.length_a   1.000
_cell.length_b   1.000
_cell.length_c   1.000
_cell.angle_alpha   90.00
_cell.angle_beta   90.00
_cell.angle_gamma   90.00
#
_symmetry.space_group_name_H-M   'P 1'
#
loop_
_entity.id
_entity.type
_entity.pdbx_description
1 polymer ?
#
loop_
_entity_poly.entity_id
_entity_poly.type
_entity_poly.pdbx_seq_one_letter_code
_entity_poly.pdbx_strand_id
1 'polypeptide(L)'
;MNKKYKRIVVKVGSALITHNSDSISTKVMTQLIKQIDSLMSNNIEVILVSSGAVAAGKQVLNSTDDSTNVKLKQVFAAVGQSVLMNKYSYLFENYDLKVAQTLLTRADIINKVSYLNFKNTLLNLLMLGVVPIVNENDVVAIDELVGIHFGDNDTLSAMVSKVVDADLLIILGELDGLYTSDPNIDPTAKL
;
A
#
# COMPACT_ATOMS: atom_id res chain seq x y z
N MET A 1 2.42 28.12 13.14
CA MET A 1 1.94 26.83 13.69
C MET A 1 3.08 25.82 13.63
N ASN A 2 3.52 25.26 14.75
CA ASN A 2 4.46 24.15 14.72
C ASN A 2 3.76 22.95 14.06
N LYS A 3 4.22 22.53 12.88
CA LYS A 3 3.68 21.33 12.22
C LYS A 3 4.06 20.13 13.07
N LYS A 4 3.05 19.43 13.56
CA LYS A 4 3.26 18.23 14.38
C LYS A 4 3.88 17.08 13.58
N TYR A 5 3.60 17.01 12.27
CA TYR A 5 4.08 15.97 11.36
C TYR A 5 4.63 16.58 10.08
N LYS A 6 5.77 16.08 9.61
CA LYS A 6 6.39 16.43 8.34
C LYS A 6 6.24 15.34 7.29
N ARG A 7 6.32 14.07 7.71
CA ARG A 7 6.27 12.91 6.83
C ARG A 7 5.32 11.86 7.38
N ILE A 8 4.39 11.40 6.53
CA ILE A 8 3.36 10.43 6.89
C ILE A 8 3.42 9.27 5.91
N VAL A 9 3.34 8.05 6.44
CA VAL A 9 3.07 6.84 5.66
C VAL A 9 1.60 6.50 5.83
N VAL A 10 0.89 6.29 4.73
CA VAL A 10 -0.50 5.85 4.71
C VAL A 10 -0.56 4.46 4.11
N LYS A 11 -1.06 3.48 4.84
CA LYS A 11 -1.32 2.14 4.31
C LYS A 11 -2.81 2.00 4.00
N VAL A 12 -3.12 1.44 2.85
CA VAL A 12 -4.48 1.13 2.43
C VAL A 12 -4.61 -0.35 2.08
N GLY A 13 -5.53 -1.04 2.76
CA GLY A 13 -5.82 -2.45 2.56
C GLY A 13 -6.63 -2.73 1.29
N SER A 14 -6.55 -3.97 0.78
CA SER A 14 -7.31 -4.41 -0.39
C SER A 14 -8.81 -4.28 -0.18
N ALA A 15 -9.35 -4.72 0.94
CA ALA A 15 -10.76 -4.64 1.27
C ALA A 15 -11.30 -3.19 1.21
N LEU A 16 -10.53 -2.22 1.69
CA LEU A 16 -10.92 -0.82 1.59
C LEU A 16 -10.90 -0.33 0.13
N ILE A 17 -9.85 -0.65 -0.64
CA ILE A 17 -9.73 -0.23 -2.05
C ILE A 17 -10.82 -0.87 -2.92
N THR A 18 -11.20 -2.10 -2.65
CA THR A 18 -12.27 -2.80 -3.36
C THR A 18 -13.65 -2.47 -2.82
N HIS A 19 -13.74 -1.80 -1.66
CA HIS A 19 -15.00 -1.56 -0.95
C HIS A 19 -15.79 -2.86 -0.74
N ASN A 20 -15.06 -3.91 -0.28
CA ASN A 20 -15.60 -5.27 -0.07
C ASN A 20 -16.26 -5.86 -1.33
N SER A 21 -15.77 -5.52 -2.51
CA SER A 21 -16.18 -6.06 -3.80
C SER A 21 -15.00 -6.70 -4.54
N ASP A 22 -15.27 -7.39 -5.63
CA ASP A 22 -14.23 -7.99 -6.48
C ASP A 22 -13.53 -6.99 -7.39
N SER A 23 -13.85 -5.69 -7.28
CA SER A 23 -13.32 -4.66 -8.16
C SER A 23 -12.83 -3.43 -7.39
N ILE A 24 -11.80 -2.78 -7.94
CA ILE A 24 -11.24 -1.56 -7.35
C ILE A 24 -12.24 -0.41 -7.45
N SER A 25 -12.62 0.15 -6.28
CA SER A 25 -13.54 1.26 -6.15
C SER A 25 -12.86 2.60 -6.48
N THR A 26 -13.21 3.17 -7.64
CA THR A 26 -12.75 4.51 -8.02
C THR A 26 -13.17 5.56 -7.00
N LYS A 27 -14.38 5.44 -6.42
CA LYS A 27 -14.90 6.37 -5.41
C LYS A 27 -14.00 6.42 -4.17
N VAL A 28 -13.63 5.27 -3.63
CA VAL A 28 -12.76 5.18 -2.44
C VAL A 28 -11.38 5.74 -2.75
N MET A 29 -10.79 5.36 -3.88
CA MET A 29 -9.48 5.89 -4.29
C MET A 29 -9.52 7.41 -4.46
N THR A 30 -10.55 7.96 -5.08
CA THR A 30 -10.69 9.42 -5.24
C THR A 30 -10.77 10.14 -3.89
N GLN A 31 -11.51 9.58 -2.93
CA GLN A 31 -11.60 10.15 -1.58
C GLN A 31 -10.25 10.11 -0.85
N LEU A 32 -9.51 9.00 -0.95
CA LEU A 32 -8.17 8.86 -0.39
C LEU A 32 -7.21 9.89 -0.99
N ILE A 33 -7.19 10.00 -2.32
CA ILE A 33 -6.30 10.92 -3.03
C ILE A 33 -6.59 12.38 -2.68
N LYS A 34 -7.87 12.76 -2.56
CA LYS A 34 -8.26 14.10 -2.08
C LYS A 34 -7.70 14.42 -0.70
N GLN A 35 -7.64 13.45 0.20
CA GLN A 35 -7.05 13.64 1.53
C GLN A 35 -5.51 13.75 1.44
N ILE A 36 -4.88 12.94 0.59
CA ILE A 36 -3.43 13.03 0.33
C ILE A 36 -3.07 14.40 -0.24
N ASP A 37 -3.82 14.89 -1.23
CA ASP A 37 -3.66 16.24 -1.78
C ASP A 37 -3.74 17.32 -0.69
N SER A 38 -4.72 17.23 0.19
CA SER A 38 -4.85 18.16 1.32
C SER A 38 -3.64 18.13 2.26
N LEU A 39 -3.06 16.95 2.52
CA LEU A 39 -1.83 16.83 3.31
C LEU A 39 -0.64 17.48 2.59
N MET A 40 -0.46 17.17 1.31
CA MET A 40 0.66 17.70 0.52
C MET A 40 0.56 19.20 0.31
N SER A 41 -0.63 19.75 0.11
CA SER A 41 -0.89 21.20 0.06
C SER A 41 -0.53 21.92 1.37
N ASN A 42 -0.50 21.18 2.48
CA ASN A 42 0.03 21.66 3.77
C ASN A 42 1.51 21.34 3.96
N ASN A 43 2.26 21.03 2.90
CA ASN A 43 3.67 20.64 2.88
C ASN A 43 3.96 19.44 3.82
N ILE A 44 3.12 18.44 3.84
CA ILE A 44 3.36 17.15 4.48
C ILE A 44 3.74 16.17 3.38
N GLU A 45 4.89 15.52 3.53
CA GLU A 45 5.35 14.47 2.63
C GLU A 45 4.52 13.21 2.88
N VAL A 46 3.98 12.61 1.81
CA VAL A 46 3.14 11.40 1.93
C VAL A 46 3.73 10.26 1.11
N ILE A 47 3.84 9.09 1.72
CA ILE A 47 4.12 7.81 1.07
C ILE A 47 2.86 6.95 1.20
N LEU A 48 2.41 6.38 0.10
CA LEU A 48 1.27 5.45 0.09
C LEU A 48 1.77 4.01 0.01
N VAL A 49 1.38 3.17 0.95
CA VAL A 49 1.56 1.71 0.87
C VAL A 49 0.22 1.10 0.48
N SER A 50 0.15 0.52 -0.71
CA SER A 50 -1.12 0.11 -1.30
C SER A 50 -1.17 -1.38 -1.56
N SER A 51 -2.25 -2.01 -1.13
CA SER A 51 -2.67 -3.33 -1.60
C SER A 51 -3.56 -3.21 -2.85
N GLY A 52 -4.07 -4.34 -3.34
CA GLY A 52 -5.12 -4.37 -4.37
C GLY A 52 -4.66 -4.85 -5.75
N ALA A 53 -3.37 -5.17 -5.94
CA ALA A 53 -2.88 -5.69 -7.23
C ALA A 53 -3.57 -7.01 -7.62
N VAL A 54 -3.68 -7.96 -6.71
CA VAL A 54 -4.37 -9.24 -6.95
C VAL A 54 -5.84 -9.01 -7.34
N ALA A 55 -6.56 -8.15 -6.63
CA ALA A 55 -7.96 -7.84 -6.93
C ALA A 55 -8.10 -7.18 -8.32
N ALA A 56 -7.20 -6.22 -8.65
CA ALA A 56 -7.17 -5.62 -9.97
C ALA A 56 -6.95 -6.66 -11.09
N GLY A 57 -6.05 -7.61 -10.87
CA GLY A 57 -5.77 -8.67 -11.84
C GLY A 57 -6.93 -9.65 -12.01
N LYS A 58 -7.59 -10.06 -10.91
CA LYS A 58 -8.82 -10.85 -10.96
C LYS A 58 -9.88 -10.15 -11.81
N GLN A 59 -10.10 -8.85 -11.58
CA GLN A 59 -11.06 -8.05 -12.33
C GLN A 59 -10.75 -8.05 -13.84
N VAL A 60 -9.49 -7.82 -14.23
CA VAL A 60 -9.08 -7.78 -15.65
C VAL A 60 -9.24 -9.14 -16.33
N LEU A 61 -8.90 -10.21 -15.62
CA LEU A 61 -8.98 -11.57 -16.15
C LEU A 61 -10.38 -12.20 -16.01
N ASN A 62 -11.36 -11.45 -15.46
CA ASN A 62 -12.71 -11.94 -15.17
C ASN A 62 -12.70 -13.25 -14.37
N SER A 63 -11.77 -13.36 -13.43
CA SER A 63 -11.61 -14.57 -12.61
C SER A 63 -12.37 -14.45 -11.30
N THR A 64 -13.20 -15.46 -11.01
CA THR A 64 -13.87 -15.64 -9.72
C THR A 64 -13.12 -16.65 -8.83
N ASP A 65 -11.91 -17.03 -9.21
CA ASP A 65 -11.12 -18.00 -8.47
C ASP A 65 -10.58 -17.38 -7.16
N ASP A 66 -11.10 -17.87 -6.04
CA ASP A 66 -10.67 -17.51 -4.69
C ASP A 66 -9.67 -18.51 -4.11
N SER A 67 -9.05 -19.31 -4.98
CA SER A 67 -8.08 -20.31 -4.54
C SER A 67 -6.94 -19.68 -3.76
N THR A 68 -6.44 -20.43 -2.79
CA THR A 68 -5.21 -20.09 -2.05
C THR A 68 -3.95 -20.38 -2.88
N ASN A 69 -4.09 -20.69 -4.17
CA ASN A 69 -2.99 -21.00 -5.06
C ASN A 69 -2.08 -19.77 -5.25
N VAL A 70 -0.92 -19.82 -4.64
CA VAL A 70 0.09 -18.75 -4.68
C VAL A 70 0.48 -18.38 -6.11
N LYS A 71 0.68 -19.39 -6.99
CA LYS A 71 1.07 -19.13 -8.39
C LYS A 71 0.00 -18.33 -9.14
N LEU A 72 -1.28 -18.61 -8.87
CA LEU A 72 -2.37 -17.88 -9.49
C LEU A 72 -2.48 -16.46 -8.94
N LYS A 73 -2.27 -16.27 -7.63
CA LYS A 73 -2.17 -14.93 -7.04
C LYS A 73 -1.04 -14.12 -7.64
N GLN A 74 0.13 -14.71 -7.89
CA GLN A 74 1.25 -14.06 -8.57
C GLN A 74 0.88 -13.61 -9.99
N VAL A 75 0.14 -14.43 -10.75
CA VAL A 75 -0.37 -14.05 -12.07
C VAL A 75 -1.33 -12.86 -11.96
N PHE A 76 -2.26 -12.90 -11.02
CA PHE A 76 -3.18 -11.78 -10.80
C PHE A 76 -2.43 -10.52 -10.38
N ALA A 77 -1.46 -10.62 -9.49
CA ALA A 77 -0.65 -9.49 -9.07
C ALA A 77 0.13 -8.88 -10.25
N ALA A 78 0.74 -9.72 -11.11
CA ALA A 78 1.47 -9.27 -12.29
C ALA A 78 0.57 -8.47 -13.26
N VAL A 79 -0.62 -8.97 -13.56
CA VAL A 79 -1.60 -8.27 -14.42
C VAL A 79 -2.15 -7.02 -13.74
N GLY A 80 -2.52 -7.16 -12.47
CA GLY A 80 -3.24 -6.11 -11.75
C GLY A 80 -2.38 -4.96 -11.29
N GLN A 81 -1.09 -5.15 -11.03
CA GLN A 81 -0.22 -4.08 -10.56
C GLN A 81 -0.13 -2.92 -11.57
N SER A 82 -0.03 -3.23 -12.86
CA SER A 82 -0.02 -2.19 -13.90
C SER A 82 -1.34 -1.42 -13.98
N VAL A 83 -2.46 -2.13 -13.83
CA VAL A 83 -3.81 -1.53 -13.84
C VAL A 83 -4.03 -0.65 -12.61
N LEU A 84 -3.62 -1.13 -11.44
CA LEU A 84 -3.67 -0.37 -10.19
C LEU A 84 -2.87 0.93 -10.30
N MET A 85 -1.64 0.87 -10.81
CA MET A 85 -0.80 2.05 -10.98
C MET A 85 -1.35 3.03 -12.01
N ASN A 86 -1.87 2.55 -13.13
CA ASN A 86 -2.54 3.41 -14.11
C ASN A 86 -3.72 4.16 -13.48
N LYS A 87 -4.51 3.48 -12.65
CA LYS A 87 -5.65 4.09 -11.96
C LYS A 87 -5.18 5.15 -10.95
N TYR A 88 -4.13 4.87 -10.18
CA TYR A 88 -3.53 5.88 -9.31
C TYR A 88 -3.01 7.08 -10.11
N SER A 89 -2.20 6.87 -11.14
CA SER A 89 -1.67 7.95 -11.98
C SER A 89 -2.77 8.85 -12.51
N TYR A 90 -3.81 8.26 -13.08
CA TYR A 90 -4.97 9.00 -13.61
C TYR A 90 -5.70 9.82 -12.55
N LEU A 91 -5.90 9.26 -11.35
CA LEU A 91 -6.63 9.96 -10.29
C LEU A 91 -5.79 11.06 -9.62
N PHE A 92 -4.48 10.85 -9.44
CA PHE A 92 -3.56 11.85 -8.90
C PHE A 92 -3.36 13.02 -9.87
N GLU A 93 -3.40 12.77 -11.19
CA GLU A 93 -3.27 13.83 -12.21
C GLU A 93 -4.35 14.90 -12.08
N ASN A 94 -5.55 14.57 -11.59
CA ASN A 94 -6.60 15.56 -11.31
C ASN A 94 -6.23 16.59 -10.24
N TYR A 95 -5.14 16.38 -9.52
CA TYR A 95 -4.61 17.24 -8.46
C TYR A 95 -3.20 17.76 -8.79
N ASP A 96 -2.76 17.65 -10.05
CA ASP A 96 -1.39 17.97 -10.50
C ASP A 96 -0.29 17.23 -9.72
N LEU A 97 -0.61 16.11 -9.10
CA LEU A 97 0.31 15.27 -8.36
C LEU A 97 0.84 14.12 -9.22
N LYS A 98 2.14 13.88 -9.11
CA LYS A 98 2.81 12.76 -9.77
C LYS A 98 2.99 11.60 -8.79
N VAL A 99 2.93 10.39 -9.30
CA VAL A 99 3.16 9.18 -8.53
C VAL A 99 4.32 8.38 -9.08
N ALA A 100 4.97 7.59 -8.24
CA ALA A 100 6.02 6.67 -8.64
C ALA A 100 5.78 5.31 -7.99
N GLN A 101 5.83 4.25 -8.80
CA GLN A 101 5.76 2.87 -8.30
C GLN A 101 7.09 2.44 -7.68
N THR A 102 7.02 1.82 -6.51
CA THR A 102 8.14 1.10 -5.90
C THR A 102 7.67 -0.26 -5.42
N LEU A 103 8.31 -1.32 -5.89
CA LEU A 103 8.02 -2.69 -5.49
C LEU A 103 9.17 -3.25 -4.67
N LEU A 104 8.84 -3.94 -3.59
CA LEU A 104 9.81 -4.49 -2.66
C LEU A 104 9.50 -5.93 -2.32
N THR A 105 10.55 -6.66 -2.01
CA THR A 105 10.46 -7.91 -1.27
C THR A 105 11.07 -7.72 0.13
N ARG A 106 10.81 -8.67 1.01
CA ARG A 106 11.47 -8.73 2.32
C ARG A 106 13.00 -8.78 2.19
N ALA A 107 13.51 -9.51 1.21
CA ALA A 107 14.94 -9.64 0.96
C ALA A 107 15.58 -8.27 0.65
N ASP A 108 14.88 -7.39 -0.06
CA ASP A 108 15.37 -6.04 -0.36
C ASP A 108 15.53 -5.18 0.88
N ILE A 109 14.66 -5.35 1.88
CA ILE A 109 14.75 -4.60 3.14
C ILE A 109 15.87 -5.15 4.04
N ILE A 110 16.14 -6.45 4.00
CA ILE A 110 17.21 -7.09 4.79
C ILE A 110 18.58 -6.81 4.19
N ASN A 111 18.65 -6.73 2.85
CA ASN A 111 19.91 -6.45 2.15
C ASN A 111 20.31 -4.98 2.33
N LYS A 112 21.47 -4.73 2.92
CA LYS A 112 21.94 -3.37 3.22
C LYS A 112 22.04 -2.46 2.00
N VAL A 113 22.45 -2.98 0.85
CA VAL A 113 22.62 -2.20 -0.38
C VAL A 113 21.24 -1.85 -0.96
N SER A 114 20.35 -2.83 -1.09
CA SER A 114 18.97 -2.62 -1.55
C SER A 114 18.22 -1.65 -0.63
N TYR A 115 18.36 -1.83 0.68
CA TYR A 115 17.78 -0.93 1.69
C TYR A 115 18.20 0.53 1.49
N LEU A 116 19.52 0.79 1.32
CA LEU A 116 20.03 2.15 1.13
C LEU A 116 19.54 2.76 -0.20
N ASN A 117 19.55 1.96 -1.28
CA ASN A 117 19.05 2.40 -2.58
C ASN A 117 17.55 2.75 -2.52
N PHE A 118 16.76 1.90 -1.87
CA PHE A 118 15.34 2.13 -1.66
C PHE A 118 15.08 3.40 -0.82
N LYS A 119 15.76 3.54 0.33
CA LYS A 119 15.67 4.76 1.17
C LYS A 119 15.98 6.00 0.35
N ASN A 120 17.10 6.02 -0.37
CA ASN A 120 17.51 7.17 -1.17
C ASN A 120 16.51 7.49 -2.28
N THR A 121 15.97 6.46 -2.95
CA THR A 121 14.95 6.65 -3.99
C THR A 121 13.70 7.29 -3.42
N LEU A 122 13.16 6.79 -2.30
CA LEU A 122 11.96 7.37 -1.68
C LEU A 122 12.21 8.83 -1.26
N LEU A 123 13.34 9.11 -0.62
CA LEU A 123 13.65 10.47 -0.18
C LEU A 123 13.79 11.44 -1.36
N ASN A 124 14.40 11.01 -2.47
CA ASN A 124 14.52 11.82 -3.69
C ASN A 124 13.14 12.05 -4.34
N LEU A 125 12.26 11.03 -4.39
CA LEU A 125 10.89 11.21 -4.89
C LEU A 125 10.12 12.26 -4.06
N LEU A 126 10.22 12.18 -2.73
CA LEU A 126 9.58 13.17 -1.84
C LEU A 126 10.12 14.58 -2.07
N MET A 127 11.45 14.74 -2.23
CA MET A 127 12.06 16.06 -2.54
C MET A 127 11.56 16.63 -3.87
N LEU A 128 11.22 15.79 -4.83
CA LEU A 128 10.65 16.17 -6.13
C LEU A 128 9.13 16.41 -6.08
N GLY A 129 8.49 16.26 -4.93
CA GLY A 129 7.03 16.38 -4.79
C GLY A 129 6.25 15.22 -5.41
N VAL A 130 6.91 14.09 -5.65
CA VAL A 130 6.28 12.88 -6.20
C VAL A 130 5.80 11.99 -5.05
N VAL A 131 4.59 11.46 -5.14
CA VAL A 131 4.04 10.51 -4.17
C VAL A 131 4.55 9.09 -4.49
N PRO A 132 5.42 8.50 -3.63
CA PRO A 132 5.77 7.09 -3.81
C PRO A 132 4.58 6.21 -3.46
N ILE A 133 4.25 5.26 -4.34
CA ILE A 133 3.29 4.20 -4.08
C ILE A 133 4.07 2.89 -3.96
N VAL A 134 4.13 2.38 -2.75
CA VAL A 134 4.88 1.18 -2.39
C VAL A 134 3.93 -0.01 -2.33
N ASN A 135 4.32 -1.12 -2.89
CA ASN A 135 3.65 -2.41 -2.73
C ASN A 135 4.69 -3.54 -2.62
N GLU A 136 4.25 -4.70 -2.17
CA GLU A 136 5.07 -5.91 -2.26
C GLU A 136 5.24 -6.32 -3.73
N ASN A 137 6.39 -6.90 -4.06
CA ASN A 137 6.63 -7.50 -5.36
C ASN A 137 6.11 -8.95 -5.36
N ASP A 138 4.80 -9.09 -5.37
CA ASP A 138 4.10 -10.38 -5.31
C ASP A 138 4.54 -11.38 -6.39
N VAL A 139 5.11 -10.89 -7.51
CA VAL A 139 5.55 -11.75 -8.62
C VAL A 139 6.76 -12.60 -8.22
N VAL A 140 7.63 -12.07 -7.38
CA VAL A 140 8.88 -12.73 -6.97
C VAL A 140 8.95 -13.02 -5.47
N ALA A 141 8.00 -12.52 -4.70
CA ALA A 141 7.90 -12.81 -3.27
C ALA A 141 7.58 -14.30 -3.07
N ILE A 142 8.46 -15.02 -2.38
CA ILE A 142 8.34 -16.46 -2.10
C ILE A 142 7.97 -16.75 -0.66
N ASP A 143 7.85 -15.75 0.18
CA ASP A 143 7.65 -15.88 1.62
C ASP A 143 6.33 -16.56 1.96
N GLU A 144 5.28 -16.40 1.15
CA GLU A 144 4.04 -17.17 1.25
C GLU A 144 4.24 -18.66 0.99
N LEU A 145 5.25 -19.05 0.16
CA LEU A 145 5.54 -20.45 -0.14
C LEU A 145 6.20 -21.18 1.03
N VAL A 146 6.82 -20.44 1.96
CA VAL A 146 7.59 -21.00 3.08
C VAL A 146 6.81 -20.93 4.41
N GLY A 147 5.53 -20.51 4.37
CA GLY A 147 4.67 -20.45 5.56
C GLY A 147 4.99 -19.29 6.51
N ILE A 148 5.86 -18.38 6.12
CA ILE A 148 6.15 -17.15 6.86
C ILE A 148 5.23 -16.07 6.29
N HIS A 149 4.12 -15.82 6.98
CA HIS A 149 3.18 -14.76 6.61
C HIS A 149 3.85 -13.37 6.74
N PHE A 150 4.58 -12.97 5.70
CA PHE A 150 5.06 -11.61 5.55
C PHE A 150 4.14 -10.78 4.65
N GLY A 151 3.16 -11.42 4.02
CA GLY A 151 2.24 -10.86 3.04
C GLY A 151 1.19 -9.90 3.60
N ASP A 152 1.53 -9.19 4.69
CA ASP A 152 0.67 -8.14 5.22
C ASP A 152 1.34 -6.78 4.95
N ASN A 153 0.70 -5.97 4.10
CA ASN A 153 1.13 -4.61 3.83
C ASN A 153 1.17 -3.73 5.11
N ASP A 154 0.63 -4.20 6.24
CA ASP A 154 0.79 -3.53 7.54
C ASP A 154 2.24 -3.60 7.99
N THR A 155 2.85 -4.79 7.96
CA THR A 155 4.27 -4.97 8.28
C THR A 155 5.16 -4.22 7.29
N LEU A 156 4.86 -4.28 5.98
CA LEU A 156 5.59 -3.51 4.97
C LEU A 156 5.50 -2.01 5.25
N SER A 157 4.32 -1.50 5.62
CA SER A 157 4.13 -0.08 5.93
C SER A 157 4.90 0.38 7.17
N ALA A 158 4.99 -0.47 8.18
CA ALA A 158 5.81 -0.21 9.36
C ALA A 158 7.30 -0.15 9.01
N MET A 159 7.78 -1.06 8.14
CA MET A 159 9.15 -1.04 7.66
C MET A 159 9.44 0.21 6.81
N VAL A 160 8.56 0.54 5.87
CA VAL A 160 8.68 1.77 5.06
C VAL A 160 8.74 2.99 5.96
N SER A 161 7.88 3.07 6.98
CA SER A 161 7.87 4.17 7.95
C SER A 161 9.21 4.34 8.65
N LYS A 162 9.83 3.22 9.04
CA LYS A 162 11.17 3.23 9.64
C LYS A 162 12.26 3.62 8.63
N VAL A 163 12.17 3.14 7.39
CA VAL A 163 13.15 3.46 6.33
C VAL A 163 13.22 4.96 6.05
N VAL A 164 12.07 5.63 6.00
CA VAL A 164 11.97 7.05 5.65
C VAL A 164 11.94 7.98 6.85
N ASP A 165 12.09 7.46 8.05
CA ASP A 165 11.97 8.21 9.31
C ASP A 165 10.64 9.00 9.38
N ALA A 166 9.52 8.32 9.15
CA ALA A 166 8.19 8.92 9.17
C ALA A 166 7.77 9.31 10.58
N ASP A 167 7.08 10.46 10.70
CA ASP A 167 6.54 10.95 11.98
C ASP A 167 5.26 10.23 12.38
N LEU A 168 4.53 9.67 11.39
CA LEU A 168 3.25 9.01 11.61
C LEU A 168 3.03 7.90 10.56
N LEU A 169 2.53 6.76 11.01
CA LEU A 169 1.95 5.71 10.18
C LEU A 169 0.43 5.70 10.41
N ILE A 170 -0.33 5.77 9.32
CA ILE A 170 -1.79 5.64 9.31
C ILE A 170 -2.13 4.35 8.59
N ILE A 171 -2.78 3.42 9.28
CA ILE A 171 -3.27 2.16 8.68
C ILE A 171 -4.77 2.30 8.49
N LEU A 172 -5.19 2.31 7.22
CA LEU A 172 -6.59 2.32 6.83
C LEU A 172 -7.04 0.88 6.56
N GLY A 173 -7.90 0.39 7.40
CA GLY A 173 -8.45 -0.96 7.35
C GLY A 173 -9.95 -0.96 7.63
N GLU A 174 -10.51 -2.13 7.89
CA GLU A 174 -11.94 -2.33 8.18
C GLU A 174 -12.26 -2.19 9.67
N LEU A 175 -11.24 -2.30 10.53
CA LEU A 175 -11.41 -2.21 11.99
C LEU A 175 -11.20 -0.77 12.45
N ASP A 176 -11.94 -0.37 13.48
CA ASP A 176 -11.92 0.98 14.06
C ASP A 176 -10.61 1.29 14.82
N GLY A 177 -9.78 0.28 15.07
CA GLY A 177 -8.50 0.45 15.75
C GLY A 177 -7.85 -0.86 16.19
N LEU A 178 -6.99 -0.78 17.20
CA LEU A 178 -6.30 -1.94 17.76
C LEU A 178 -7.15 -2.64 18.81
N TYR A 179 -7.45 -3.90 18.57
CA TYR A 179 -8.21 -4.74 19.49
C TYR A 179 -7.30 -5.71 20.25
N THR A 180 -7.77 -6.17 21.40
CA THR A 180 -7.07 -7.19 22.23
C THR A 180 -7.02 -8.57 21.54
N SER A 181 -7.96 -8.85 20.63
CA SER A 181 -8.08 -10.03 19.76
C SER A 181 -8.91 -9.64 18.53
N ASP A 182 -9.01 -10.52 17.54
CA ASP A 182 -9.84 -10.25 16.35
C ASP A 182 -11.33 -10.17 16.73
N PRO A 183 -11.98 -9.00 16.59
CA PRO A 183 -13.40 -8.83 16.98
C PRO A 183 -14.38 -9.62 16.12
N ASN A 184 -13.98 -10.10 14.95
CA ASN A 184 -14.80 -10.97 14.11
C ASN A 184 -14.83 -12.42 14.63
N ILE A 185 -13.80 -12.81 15.39
CA ILE A 185 -13.65 -14.16 15.95
C ILE A 185 -14.04 -14.17 17.44
N ASP A 186 -13.60 -13.15 18.17
CA ASP A 186 -13.83 -13.02 19.62
C ASP A 186 -14.72 -11.80 19.91
N PRO A 187 -16.03 -12.03 20.20
CA PRO A 187 -16.96 -10.96 20.54
C PRO A 187 -16.60 -10.18 21.83
N THR A 188 -15.65 -10.69 22.62
CA THR A 188 -15.19 -10.04 23.86
C THR A 188 -13.98 -9.14 23.63
N ALA A 189 -13.47 -9.06 22.40
CA ALA A 189 -12.37 -8.20 22.04
C ALA A 189 -12.68 -6.73 22.37
N LYS A 190 -11.70 -6.06 22.96
CA LYS A 190 -11.82 -4.64 23.36
C LYS A 190 -10.90 -3.80 22.47
N LEU A 191 -11.41 -2.66 22.04
CA LEU A 191 -10.66 -1.61 21.35
C LEU A 191 -9.62 -1.01 22.30
#